data_085bf1220b5cb38a956bb90f5a88d30d
#
_entry.id   085bf1220b5cb38a956bb90f5a88d30d
#
_cell.length_a   1.000
_cell.length_b   1.000
_cell.length_c   1.000
_cell.angle_alpha   90.00
_cell.angle_beta   90.00
_cell.angle_gamma   90.00
#
_symmetry.space_group_name_H-M   'P 1'
#
loop_
_entity.id
_entity.type
_entity.pdbx_description
1 polymer ?
#
loop_
_entity_poly.entity_id
_entity_poly.type
_entity_poly.pdbx_seq_one_letter_code
_entity_poly.pdbx_strand_id
1 'polypeptide(L)'
;METWHLDIEEFVELRKNTGDDRRRTHDMNTANWVPDLFMERVFEGKKWTLFTPNETPDLHDLTGAAFKKRYEEYENAAKEGKVKVFKEVEAEELWRKIISMLFETGHPWITFKDSCNLRSPQQHAGVIHSSNLCTEITLNTSEDEIAVCN
;
A
#
# COMPACT_ATOMS: atom_id res chain seq x y z
N MET A 1 1.58 -5.06 1.38
CA MET A 1 2.41 -3.82 1.23
C MET A 1 1.51 -2.64 0.87
N GLU A 2 1.82 -1.44 1.37
CA GLU A 2 1.09 -0.22 0.98
C GLU A 2 1.51 0.28 -0.41
N THR A 3 0.56 0.86 -1.15
CA THR A 3 0.76 1.27 -2.55
C THR A 3 1.79 2.40 -2.72
N TRP A 4 2.07 3.19 -1.68
CA TRP A 4 3.06 4.26 -1.71
C TRP A 4 4.50 3.80 -1.45
N HIS A 5 4.72 2.52 -1.12
CA HIS A 5 6.06 2.00 -0.83
C HIS A 5 6.93 1.98 -2.09
N LEU A 6 8.20 2.35 -1.95
CA LEU A 6 9.15 2.46 -3.06
C LEU A 6 9.29 1.14 -3.85
N ASP A 7 9.21 0.00 -3.18
CA ASP A 7 9.37 -1.32 -3.79
C ASP A 7 8.07 -1.92 -4.34
N ILE A 8 6.98 -1.13 -4.41
CA ILE A 8 5.67 -1.66 -4.81
C ILE A 8 5.68 -2.32 -6.18
N GLU A 9 6.42 -1.80 -7.13
CA GLU A 9 6.47 -2.34 -8.49
C GLU A 9 7.12 -3.73 -8.53
N GLU A 10 8.17 -3.95 -7.73
CA GLU A 10 8.81 -5.27 -7.61
C GLU A 10 7.95 -6.23 -6.80
N PHE A 11 7.32 -5.73 -5.73
CA PHE A 11 6.39 -6.52 -4.91
C PHE A 11 5.22 -7.08 -5.71
N VAL A 12 4.64 -6.29 -6.59
CA VAL A 12 3.53 -6.72 -7.46
C VAL A 12 3.94 -7.86 -8.39
N GLU A 13 5.20 -7.91 -8.80
CA GLU A 13 5.74 -8.93 -9.71
C GLU A 13 6.21 -10.22 -9.02
N LEU A 14 6.18 -10.30 -7.69
CA LEU A 14 6.72 -11.45 -6.94
C LEU A 14 6.14 -12.80 -7.38
N ARG A 15 4.89 -12.83 -7.83
CA ARG A 15 4.17 -14.03 -8.26
C ARG A 15 4.14 -14.25 -9.78
N LYS A 16 4.81 -13.39 -10.55
CA LYS A 16 4.83 -13.45 -12.00
C LYS A 16 5.41 -14.78 -12.50
N ASN A 17 4.78 -15.38 -13.50
CA ASN A 17 5.16 -16.69 -14.05
C ASN A 17 6.37 -16.65 -14.99
N THR A 18 6.94 -15.47 -15.23
CA THR A 18 8.06 -15.25 -16.14
C THR A 18 9.19 -14.48 -15.47
N GLY A 19 10.39 -14.53 -16.04
CA GLY A 19 11.56 -13.80 -15.54
C GLY A 19 12.49 -14.66 -14.69
N ASP A 20 13.33 -14.04 -13.87
CA ASP A 20 14.31 -14.71 -13.02
C ASP A 20 13.62 -15.32 -11.78
N ASP A 21 13.62 -16.63 -11.65
CA ASP A 21 12.98 -17.35 -10.53
C ASP A 21 13.56 -16.95 -9.16
N ARG A 22 14.81 -16.49 -9.10
CA ARG A 22 15.42 -15.98 -7.87
C ARG A 22 14.76 -14.69 -7.34
N ARG A 23 14.00 -14.02 -8.19
CA ARG A 23 13.23 -12.79 -7.87
C ARG A 23 11.73 -13.07 -7.70
N ARG A 24 11.35 -14.34 -7.56
CA ARG A 24 9.95 -14.76 -7.43
C ARG A 24 9.72 -15.48 -6.11
N THR A 25 8.49 -15.40 -5.63
CA THR A 25 8.02 -16.03 -4.39
C THR A 25 6.67 -16.69 -4.65
N HIS A 26 6.68 -17.77 -5.45
CA HIS A 26 5.45 -18.42 -5.93
C HIS A 26 4.53 -18.94 -4.82
N ASP A 27 5.08 -19.29 -3.66
CA ASP A 27 4.35 -19.84 -2.53
C ASP A 27 3.89 -18.79 -1.51
N MET A 28 4.23 -17.51 -1.72
CA MET A 28 3.83 -16.44 -0.82
C MET A 28 2.55 -15.76 -1.31
N ASN A 29 1.55 -15.65 -0.44
CA ASN A 29 0.36 -14.86 -0.72
C ASN A 29 0.66 -13.38 -0.42
N THR A 30 0.42 -12.53 -1.39
CA THR A 30 0.69 -11.09 -1.32
C THR A 30 -0.61 -10.30 -1.36
N ALA A 31 -0.66 -9.19 -0.60
CA ALA A 31 -1.77 -8.26 -0.60
C ALA A 31 -1.28 -6.82 -0.71
N ASN A 32 -2.02 -6.00 -1.44
CA ASN A 32 -1.78 -4.59 -1.59
C ASN A 32 -2.78 -3.80 -0.74
N TRP A 33 -2.26 -2.90 0.10
CA TRP A 33 -3.02 -2.03 0.99
C TRP A 33 -3.13 -0.65 0.37
N VAL A 34 -4.33 -0.32 -0.15
CA VAL A 34 -4.56 0.80 -1.05
C VAL A 34 -5.24 1.96 -0.32
N PRO A 35 -4.60 3.13 -0.21
CA PRO A 35 -5.25 4.33 0.30
C PRO A 35 -6.19 4.96 -0.73
N ASP A 36 -7.25 5.60 -0.29
CA ASP A 36 -8.25 6.26 -1.16
C ASP A 36 -7.60 7.31 -2.06
N LEU A 37 -6.61 8.04 -1.57
CA LEU A 37 -5.86 9.03 -2.34
C LEU A 37 -5.23 8.43 -3.61
N PHE A 38 -4.73 7.18 -3.54
CA PHE A 38 -4.19 6.54 -4.74
C PHE A 38 -5.27 6.36 -5.80
N MET A 39 -6.46 5.90 -5.42
CA MET A 39 -7.57 5.75 -6.35
C MET A 39 -8.06 7.11 -6.88
N GLU A 40 -8.09 8.15 -6.06
CA GLU A 40 -8.36 9.53 -6.55
C GLU A 40 -7.38 9.91 -7.66
N ARG A 41 -6.06 9.66 -7.45
CA ARG A 41 -5.02 9.97 -8.44
C ARG A 41 -5.15 9.14 -9.72
N VAL A 42 -5.57 7.88 -9.60
CA VAL A 42 -5.86 7.01 -10.76
C VAL A 42 -7.00 7.61 -11.60
N PHE A 43 -8.11 7.97 -10.97
CA PHE A 43 -9.27 8.55 -11.67
C PHE A 43 -9.00 9.93 -12.28
N GLU A 44 -8.12 10.70 -11.65
CA GLU A 44 -7.76 12.04 -12.11
C GLU A 44 -6.60 12.04 -13.13
N GLY A 45 -5.99 10.88 -13.41
CA GLY A 45 -4.83 10.76 -14.30
C GLY A 45 -3.60 11.51 -13.76
N LYS A 46 -3.39 11.48 -12.46
CA LYS A 46 -2.28 12.17 -11.79
C LYS A 46 -1.13 11.24 -11.49
N LYS A 47 0.02 11.85 -11.18
CA LYS A 47 1.20 11.13 -10.68
C LYS A 47 1.00 10.63 -9.26
N TRP A 48 1.72 9.57 -8.95
CA TRP A 48 1.84 8.97 -7.65
C TRP A 48 3.30 8.89 -7.25
N THR A 49 3.63 9.31 -6.04
CA THR A 49 5.00 9.32 -5.54
C THR A 49 5.22 8.12 -4.62
N LEU A 50 6.22 7.34 -4.94
CA LEU A 50 6.66 6.22 -4.12
C LEU A 50 7.75 6.69 -3.17
N PHE A 51 7.60 6.34 -1.89
CA PHE A 51 8.50 6.75 -0.83
C PHE A 51 9.14 5.56 -0.12
N THR A 52 10.30 5.79 0.48
CA THR A 52 10.85 4.87 1.46
C THR A 52 10.26 5.15 2.85
N PRO A 53 9.81 4.12 3.58
CA PRO A 53 9.28 4.29 4.94
C PRO A 53 10.24 5.00 5.91
N ASN A 54 11.53 4.88 5.67
CA ASN A 54 12.55 5.54 6.48
C ASN A 54 12.46 7.08 6.44
N GLU A 55 12.06 7.65 5.30
CA GLU A 55 11.92 9.11 5.15
C GLU A 55 10.48 9.59 5.37
N THR A 56 9.50 8.68 5.38
CA THR A 56 8.08 8.97 5.59
C THR A 56 7.45 8.05 6.65
N PRO A 57 7.99 8.02 7.87
CA PRO A 57 7.70 6.98 8.86
C PRO A 57 6.25 7.00 9.38
N ASP A 58 5.57 8.12 9.31
CA ASP A 58 4.20 8.30 9.82
C ASP A 58 3.10 8.01 8.80
N LEU A 59 3.41 7.82 7.50
CA LEU A 59 2.40 7.50 6.49
C LEU A 59 1.69 6.18 6.78
N HIS A 60 2.39 5.24 7.36
CA HIS A 60 1.85 3.93 7.72
C HIS A 60 0.69 4.02 8.73
N ASP A 61 0.76 4.96 9.65
CA ASP A 61 -0.20 5.14 10.75
C ASP A 61 -1.35 6.11 10.41
N LEU A 62 -1.33 6.73 9.24
CA LEU A 62 -2.33 7.72 8.84
C LEU A 62 -3.37 7.14 7.87
N THR A 63 -4.59 7.65 7.95
CA THR A 63 -5.71 7.26 7.10
C THR A 63 -6.53 8.47 6.64
N GLY A 64 -7.28 8.34 5.57
CA GLY A 64 -8.22 9.34 5.07
C GLY A 64 -7.58 10.71 4.82
N ALA A 65 -8.24 11.76 5.29
CA ALA A 65 -7.78 13.14 5.09
C ALA A 65 -6.41 13.44 5.73
N ALA A 66 -6.09 12.80 6.85
CA ALA A 66 -4.80 12.96 7.50
C ALA A 66 -3.68 12.34 6.66
N PHE A 67 -3.91 11.15 6.09
CA PHE A 67 -2.98 10.54 5.15
C PHE A 67 -2.77 11.45 3.91
N LYS A 68 -3.86 11.91 3.28
CA LYS A 68 -3.80 12.77 2.11
C LYS A 68 -2.96 14.03 2.37
N LYS A 69 -3.26 14.74 3.45
CA LYS A 69 -2.52 15.94 3.83
C LYS A 69 -1.02 15.66 4.01
N ARG A 70 -0.70 14.60 4.77
CA ARG A 70 0.69 14.27 5.07
C ARG A 70 1.46 13.78 3.85
N TYR A 71 0.81 13.00 3.02
CA TYR A 71 1.39 12.53 1.76
C TYR A 71 1.75 13.71 0.83
N GLU A 72 0.84 14.68 0.66
CA GLU A 72 1.09 15.90 -0.13
C GLU A 72 2.19 16.78 0.48
N GLU A 73 2.32 16.83 1.82
CA GLU A 73 3.46 17.49 2.49
C GLU A 73 4.79 16.80 2.13
N TYR A 74 4.83 15.47 2.08
CA TYR A 74 6.02 14.74 1.67
C TYR A 74 6.34 14.92 0.18
N GLU A 75 5.34 14.99 -0.69
CA GLU A 75 5.56 15.34 -2.10
C GLU A 75 6.19 16.73 -2.25
N ASN A 76 5.73 17.69 -1.47
CA ASN A 76 6.34 19.04 -1.46
C ASN A 76 7.76 19.02 -0.89
N ALA A 77 7.98 18.28 0.19
CA ALA A 77 9.32 18.10 0.78
C ALA A 77 10.30 17.43 -0.21
N ALA A 78 9.82 16.49 -1.02
CA ALA A 78 10.62 15.87 -2.08
C ALA A 78 11.01 16.89 -3.16
N LYS A 79 10.08 17.75 -3.60
CA LYS A 79 10.37 18.84 -4.55
C LYS A 79 11.37 19.84 -3.99
N GLU A 80 11.36 20.07 -2.70
CA GLU A 80 12.30 20.94 -1.99
C GLU A 80 13.66 20.26 -1.69
N GLY A 81 13.81 18.98 -2.02
CA GLY A 81 15.04 18.20 -1.77
C GLY A 81 15.23 17.76 -0.31
N LYS A 82 14.20 17.85 0.52
CA LYS A 82 14.23 17.38 1.92
C LYS A 82 14.03 15.88 2.04
N VAL A 83 13.17 15.30 1.20
CA VAL A 83 13.05 13.85 0.98
C VAL A 83 13.91 13.51 -0.23
N LYS A 84 14.87 12.59 -0.06
CA LYS A 84 15.90 12.32 -1.06
C LYS A 84 15.62 11.07 -1.89
N VAL A 85 14.98 10.08 -1.29
CA VAL A 85 14.74 8.78 -1.91
C VAL A 85 13.25 8.61 -2.19
N PHE A 86 12.88 8.92 -3.42
CA PHE A 86 11.51 8.78 -3.91
C PHE A 86 11.51 8.49 -5.42
N LYS A 87 10.38 8.04 -5.94
CA LYS A 87 10.15 7.84 -7.37
C LYS A 87 8.75 8.29 -7.73
N GLU A 88 8.59 9.08 -8.78
CA GLU A 88 7.28 9.41 -9.35
C GLU A 88 6.90 8.42 -10.46
N VAL A 89 5.66 7.97 -10.43
CA VAL A 89 5.06 7.11 -11.46
C VAL A 89 3.68 7.65 -11.85
N GLU A 90 3.17 7.27 -13.00
CA GLU A 90 1.78 7.53 -13.35
C GLU A 90 0.87 6.58 -12.53
N ALA A 91 -0.08 7.14 -11.76
CA ALA A 91 -0.95 6.35 -10.90
C ALA A 91 -1.76 5.30 -11.68
N GLU A 92 -2.24 5.67 -12.86
CA GLU A 92 -2.99 4.78 -13.74
C GLU A 92 -2.13 3.62 -14.25
N GLU A 93 -0.85 3.86 -14.59
CA GLU A 93 0.06 2.80 -15.05
C GLU A 93 0.38 1.82 -13.92
N LEU A 94 0.63 2.32 -12.72
CA LEU A 94 0.83 1.46 -11.55
C LEU A 94 -0.42 0.63 -11.25
N TRP A 95 -1.61 1.23 -11.31
CA TRP A 95 -2.87 0.53 -11.12
C TRP A 95 -3.08 -0.56 -12.17
N ARG A 96 -2.83 -0.27 -13.44
CA ARG A 96 -2.89 -1.25 -14.52
C ARG A 96 -1.93 -2.41 -14.28
N LYS A 97 -0.72 -2.13 -13.81
CA LYS A 97 0.26 -3.17 -13.47
C LYS A 97 -0.26 -4.08 -12.35
N ILE A 98 -0.80 -3.50 -11.27
CA ILE A 98 -1.40 -4.25 -10.16
C ILE A 98 -2.52 -5.17 -10.65
N ILE A 99 -3.47 -4.63 -11.40
CA ILE A 99 -4.61 -5.40 -11.93
C ILE A 99 -4.17 -6.48 -12.93
N SER A 100 -3.18 -6.19 -13.78
CA SER A 100 -2.64 -7.19 -14.71
C SER A 100 -2.00 -8.36 -13.97
N MET A 101 -1.25 -8.11 -12.91
CA MET A 101 -0.66 -9.18 -12.09
C MET A 101 -1.72 -9.95 -11.31
N LEU A 102 -2.73 -9.27 -10.78
CA LEU A 102 -3.88 -9.91 -10.15
C LEU A 102 -4.60 -10.84 -11.12
N PHE A 103 -4.82 -10.41 -12.34
CA PHE A 103 -5.47 -11.22 -13.39
C PHE A 103 -4.61 -12.43 -13.80
N GLU A 104 -3.29 -12.22 -13.95
CA GLU A 104 -2.36 -13.29 -14.39
C GLU A 104 -2.12 -14.33 -13.29
N THR A 105 -1.98 -13.90 -12.03
CA THR A 105 -1.45 -14.75 -10.95
C THR A 105 -2.41 -14.95 -9.77
N GLY A 106 -3.52 -14.21 -9.71
CA GLY A 106 -4.40 -14.14 -8.54
C GLY A 106 -3.85 -13.26 -7.40
N HIS A 107 -2.71 -12.61 -7.59
CA HIS A 107 -2.05 -11.78 -6.58
C HIS A 107 -1.42 -10.52 -7.20
N PRO A 108 -1.24 -9.45 -6.42
CA PRO A 108 -1.61 -9.29 -5.00
C PRO A 108 -3.13 -9.18 -4.82
N TRP A 109 -3.63 -9.59 -3.67
CA TRP A 109 -5.00 -9.25 -3.28
C TRP A 109 -5.10 -7.75 -2.99
N ILE A 110 -6.28 -7.17 -3.18
CA ILE A 110 -6.48 -5.73 -3.04
C ILE A 110 -7.40 -5.45 -1.87
N THR A 111 -6.94 -4.63 -0.94
CA THR A 111 -7.70 -4.21 0.24
C THR A 111 -7.56 -2.69 0.40
N PHE A 112 -8.65 -2.02 0.75
CA PHE A 112 -8.71 -0.55 0.84
C PHE A 112 -8.52 -0.09 2.27
N LYS A 113 -7.39 0.56 2.53
CA LYS A 113 -6.93 1.01 3.84
C LYS A 113 -7.96 1.90 4.55
N ASP A 114 -8.45 2.92 3.88
CA ASP A 114 -9.28 3.93 4.50
C ASP A 114 -10.67 3.37 4.83
N SER A 115 -11.26 2.58 3.94
CA SER A 115 -12.55 1.91 4.18
C SER A 115 -12.49 0.93 5.35
N CYS A 116 -11.41 0.16 5.47
CA CYS A 116 -11.20 -0.77 6.58
C CYS A 116 -11.08 -0.02 7.91
N ASN A 117 -10.31 1.05 7.96
CA ASN A 117 -10.12 1.85 9.16
C ASN A 117 -11.38 2.64 9.54
N LEU A 118 -12.10 3.21 8.56
CA LEU A 118 -13.35 3.92 8.81
C LEU A 118 -14.42 3.03 9.49
N ARG A 119 -14.44 1.74 9.13
CA ARG A 119 -15.42 0.77 9.67
C ARG A 119 -14.90 -0.02 10.89
N SER A 120 -13.68 0.23 11.31
CA SER A 120 -13.10 -0.45 12.48
C SER A 120 -13.81 -0.03 13.77
N PRO A 121 -14.24 -0.99 14.60
CA PRO A 121 -14.73 -0.70 15.94
C PRO A 121 -13.59 -0.37 16.93
N GLN A 122 -12.34 -0.50 16.51
CA GLN A 122 -11.14 -0.35 17.35
C GLN A 122 -10.36 0.94 17.07
N GLN A 123 -10.99 1.96 16.51
CA GLN A 123 -10.35 3.26 16.23
C GLN A 123 -9.69 3.92 17.45
N HIS A 124 -10.20 3.64 18.65
CA HIS A 124 -9.65 4.11 19.92
C HIS A 124 -8.36 3.38 20.32
N ALA A 125 -8.10 2.19 19.77
CA ALA A 125 -6.92 1.39 20.07
C ALA A 125 -5.78 1.62 19.09
N GLY A 126 -6.08 1.83 17.79
CA GLY A 126 -5.05 2.04 16.79
C GLY A 126 -5.56 1.98 15.36
N VAL A 127 -4.62 1.96 14.43
CA VAL A 127 -4.84 1.90 12.98
C VAL A 127 -4.62 0.47 12.51
N ILE A 128 -5.51 -0.01 11.64
CA ILE A 128 -5.35 -1.30 10.96
C ILE A 128 -4.34 -1.12 9.82
N HIS A 129 -3.25 -1.89 9.84
CA HIS A 129 -2.16 -1.80 8.89
C HIS A 129 -2.19 -2.88 7.80
N SER A 130 -2.91 -3.96 8.03
CA SER A 130 -3.08 -5.05 7.06
C SER A 130 -4.25 -5.94 7.45
N SER A 131 -4.56 -6.90 6.60
CA SER A 131 -5.53 -7.95 6.86
C SER A 131 -4.84 -9.32 6.92
N ASN A 132 -5.60 -10.37 7.22
CA ASN A 132 -5.14 -11.75 7.17
C ASN A 132 -5.04 -12.27 5.72
N LEU A 133 -4.70 -13.55 5.57
CA LEU A 133 -4.58 -14.22 4.29
C LEU A 133 -5.84 -14.10 3.40
N CYS A 134 -7.03 -14.26 3.98
CA CYS A 134 -8.30 -14.24 3.25
C CYS A 134 -8.89 -12.83 3.08
N THR A 135 -8.27 -11.81 3.69
CA THR A 135 -8.65 -10.39 3.67
C THR A 135 -9.97 -10.03 4.38
N GLU A 136 -10.58 -10.96 5.12
CA GLU A 136 -11.82 -10.72 5.87
C GLU A 136 -11.58 -10.17 7.28
N ILE A 137 -10.38 -10.34 7.86
CA ILE A 137 -10.07 -9.89 9.21
C ILE A 137 -9.36 -8.54 9.16
N THR A 138 -9.99 -7.53 9.73
CA THR A 138 -9.46 -6.17 9.82
C THR A 138 -9.50 -5.73 11.29
N LEU A 139 -8.47 -6.15 12.02
CA LEU A 139 -8.30 -5.88 13.44
C LEU A 139 -7.00 -5.11 13.68
N ASN A 140 -7.01 -4.26 14.72
CA ASN A 140 -5.80 -3.61 15.18
C ASN A 140 -4.82 -4.66 15.74
N THR A 141 -3.55 -4.47 15.42
CA THR A 141 -2.44 -5.22 16.00
C THR A 141 -1.33 -4.26 16.39
N SER A 142 -0.61 -4.59 17.45
CA SER A 142 0.54 -3.83 17.93
C SER A 142 1.61 -4.77 18.47
N GLU A 143 2.67 -4.22 19.05
CA GLU A 143 3.73 -5.02 19.67
C GLU A 143 3.17 -5.98 20.75
N ASP A 144 2.15 -5.52 21.49
CA ASP A 144 1.52 -6.28 22.59
C ASP A 144 0.13 -6.83 22.27
N GLU A 145 -0.39 -6.61 21.05
CA GLU A 145 -1.75 -6.98 20.64
C GLU A 145 -1.75 -7.88 19.41
N ILE A 146 -2.28 -9.07 19.55
CA ILE A 146 -2.34 -10.07 18.49
C ILE A 146 -3.78 -10.32 18.07
N ALA A 147 -4.05 -10.23 16.78
CA ALA A 147 -5.32 -10.64 16.18
C ALA A 147 -5.28 -12.14 15.83
N VAL A 148 -6.34 -12.85 16.16
CA VAL A 148 -6.48 -14.29 15.86
C VAL A 148 -7.74 -14.53 15.04
N CYS A 149 -7.59 -15.30 13.97
CA CYS A 149 -8.67 -15.80 13.15
C CYS A 149 -8.85 -17.30 13.36
N ASN A 150 -10.09 -17.73 13.65
CA ASN A 150 -10.50 -19.15 13.74
C ASN A 150 -11.29 -19.57 12.50
#